data_03c90dcf30fbb246c227aa0486f3d388
#
_entry.id   03c90dcf30fbb246c227aa0486f3d388
#
_cell.length_a   1.000
_cell.length_b   1.000
_cell.length_c   1.000
_cell.angle_alpha   90.00
_cell.angle_beta   90.00
_cell.angle_gamma   90.00
#
_symmetry.space_group_name_H-M   'P 1'
#
loop_
_entity.id
_entity.type
_entity.pdbx_description
1 polymer ?
#
loop_
_entity_poly.entity_id
_entity_poly.type
_entity_poly.pdbx_seq_one_letter_code
_entity_poly.pdbx_strand_id
1 'polypeptide(L)'
;MYTCAVRPEIASLSAYVPGMSIAEVRERYGLSRVIKMASNENPLGVSPLVRKVLATSQEEAFRYPQGGNPALREALARAHHVSPERIVVGNGSDEIIDMLIRMLAVPGRHSVVCFEPCFSLYPIQARI
;
A
#
# COMPACT_ATOMS: atom_id res chain seq x y z
N MET A 1 35.85 1.23 -0.49
CA MET A 1 34.63 1.37 0.33
C MET A 1 33.71 2.29 -0.45
N TYR A 2 32.65 1.78 -1.07
CA TYR A 2 31.69 2.63 -1.79
C TYR A 2 30.84 3.34 -0.75
N THR A 3 31.06 4.64 -0.55
CA THR A 3 30.11 5.48 0.18
C THR A 3 28.86 5.64 -0.68
N CYS A 4 27.79 4.97 -0.31
CA CYS A 4 26.49 5.15 -0.96
C CYS A 4 26.05 6.61 -0.76
N ALA A 5 25.83 7.34 -1.85
CA ALA A 5 25.38 8.73 -1.81
C ALA A 5 23.87 8.77 -1.48
N VAL A 6 23.53 8.45 -0.24
CA VAL A 6 22.14 8.53 0.28
C VAL A 6 21.95 9.88 0.95
N ARG A 7 20.80 10.52 0.69
CA ARG A 7 20.43 11.76 1.39
C ARG A 7 20.42 11.53 2.91
N PRO A 8 20.94 12.48 3.72
CA PRO A 8 21.04 12.34 5.18
C PRO A 8 19.69 12.01 5.84
N GLU A 9 18.61 12.59 5.33
CA GLU A 9 17.25 12.38 5.83
C GLU A 9 16.83 10.92 5.67
N ILE A 10 17.23 10.28 4.56
CA ILE A 10 16.93 8.88 4.28
C ILE A 10 17.83 7.95 5.13
N ALA A 11 19.11 8.32 5.29
CA ALA A 11 20.05 7.51 6.06
C ALA A 11 19.64 7.39 7.55
N SER A 12 18.90 8.35 8.07
CA SER A 12 18.39 8.38 9.45
C SER A 12 17.04 7.66 9.64
N LEU A 13 16.39 7.22 8.55
CA LEU A 13 15.08 6.57 8.64
C LEU A 13 15.21 5.12 9.13
N SER A 14 14.33 4.75 10.04
CA SER A 14 14.07 3.34 10.33
C SER A 14 13.17 2.76 9.25
N ALA A 15 13.55 1.61 8.71
CA ALA A 15 12.71 0.91 7.74
C ALA A 15 11.36 0.53 8.35
N TYR A 16 10.32 0.54 7.52
CA TYR A 16 9.03 -0.02 7.91
C TYR A 16 9.17 -1.50 8.27
N VAL A 17 8.69 -1.88 9.44
CA VAL A 17 8.67 -3.28 9.89
C VAL A 17 7.24 -3.80 9.75
N PRO A 18 6.96 -4.68 8.78
CA PRO A 18 5.63 -5.29 8.65
C PRO A 18 5.35 -6.22 9.83
N GLY A 19 4.05 -6.44 10.11
CA GLY A 19 3.64 -7.44 11.08
C GLY A 19 4.10 -8.85 10.67
N MET A 20 4.43 -9.68 11.66
CA MET A 20 4.86 -11.07 11.43
C MET A 20 3.80 -11.86 10.66
N SER A 21 4.24 -12.72 9.76
CA SER A 21 3.38 -13.69 9.08
C SER A 21 2.92 -14.80 10.03
N ILE A 22 1.83 -15.50 9.67
CA ILE A 22 1.37 -16.67 10.43
C ILE A 22 2.45 -17.76 10.47
N ALA A 23 3.20 -17.93 9.38
CA ALA A 23 4.27 -18.93 9.29
C ALA A 23 5.41 -18.61 10.27
N GLU A 24 5.89 -17.38 10.28
CA GLU A 24 6.94 -16.92 11.22
C GLU A 24 6.52 -17.08 12.67
N VAL A 25 5.27 -16.74 13.02
CA VAL A 25 4.76 -16.89 14.39
C VAL A 25 4.69 -18.36 14.77
N ARG A 26 4.21 -19.24 13.88
CA ARG A 26 4.17 -20.69 14.12
C ARG A 26 5.57 -21.26 14.36
N GLU A 27 6.51 -20.92 13.52
CA GLU A 27 7.88 -21.40 13.62
C GLU A 27 8.55 -20.89 14.90
N ARG A 28 8.45 -19.59 15.17
CA ARG A 28 9.10 -18.95 16.31
C ARG A 28 8.58 -19.41 17.67
N TYR A 29 7.28 -19.72 17.78
CA TYR A 29 6.63 -20.04 19.06
C TYR A 29 6.13 -21.47 19.14
N GLY A 30 6.37 -22.32 18.14
CA GLY A 30 5.96 -23.72 18.12
C GLY A 30 4.43 -23.92 18.15
N LEU A 31 3.66 -23.00 17.60
CA LEU A 31 2.20 -23.01 17.70
C LEU A 31 1.56 -23.79 16.55
N SER A 32 0.61 -24.68 16.87
CA SER A 32 -0.19 -25.39 15.86
C SER A 32 -1.26 -24.49 15.22
N ARG A 33 -1.78 -23.51 15.98
CA ARG A 33 -2.84 -22.58 15.52
C ARG A 33 -2.46 -21.14 15.85
N VAL A 34 -2.60 -20.27 14.85
CA VAL A 34 -2.41 -18.81 14.98
C VAL A 34 -3.59 -18.11 14.34
N ILE A 35 -4.16 -17.14 15.03
CA ILE A 35 -5.19 -16.24 14.51
C ILE A 35 -4.53 -14.89 14.33
N LYS A 36 -4.36 -14.47 13.05
CA LYS A 36 -3.79 -13.16 12.72
C LYS A 36 -4.90 -12.10 12.76
N MET A 37 -4.73 -11.11 13.64
CA MET A 37 -5.63 -9.96 13.77
C MET A 37 -4.92 -8.65 13.41
N ALA A 38 -3.75 -8.75 12.77
CA ALA A 38 -2.92 -7.61 12.34
C ALA A 38 -3.03 -7.39 10.82
N SER A 39 -2.51 -6.24 10.36
CA SER A 39 -2.38 -5.87 8.94
C SER A 39 -3.68 -5.59 8.18
N ASN A 40 -4.81 -5.41 8.89
CA ASN A 40 -6.13 -5.12 8.30
C ASN A 40 -6.55 -6.09 7.17
N GLU A 41 -6.10 -7.34 7.24
CA GLU A 41 -6.45 -8.39 6.29
C GLU A 41 -7.89 -8.87 6.52
N ASN A 42 -8.60 -9.20 5.42
CA ASN A 42 -9.93 -9.78 5.52
C ASN A 42 -9.84 -11.28 5.88
N PRO A 43 -10.23 -11.70 7.09
CA PRO A 43 -10.13 -13.11 7.51
C PRO A 43 -11.09 -14.03 6.75
N LEU A 44 -12.11 -13.50 6.09
CA LEU A 44 -13.04 -14.27 5.25
C LEU A 44 -12.43 -14.63 3.90
N GLY A 45 -11.25 -14.06 3.56
CA GLY A 45 -10.53 -14.32 2.32
C GLY A 45 -11.08 -13.53 1.14
N VAL A 46 -10.93 -14.09 -0.04
CA VAL A 46 -11.26 -13.44 -1.32
C VAL A 46 -12.68 -13.79 -1.76
N SER A 47 -13.38 -12.82 -2.33
CA SER A 47 -14.69 -13.06 -2.98
C SER A 47 -14.60 -14.22 -4.00
N PRO A 48 -15.61 -15.11 -4.07
CA PRO A 48 -15.67 -16.18 -5.08
C PRO A 48 -15.54 -15.65 -6.52
N LEU A 49 -16.11 -14.49 -6.83
CA LEU A 49 -15.99 -13.85 -8.14
C LEU A 49 -14.55 -13.42 -8.44
N VAL A 50 -13.87 -12.81 -7.47
CA VAL A 50 -12.45 -12.44 -7.62
C VAL A 50 -11.58 -13.68 -7.84
N ARG A 51 -11.83 -14.76 -7.09
CA ARG A 51 -11.11 -16.03 -7.27
C ARG A 51 -11.29 -16.59 -8.69
N LYS A 52 -12.51 -16.53 -9.23
CA LYS A 52 -12.80 -16.94 -10.60
C LYS A 52 -12.04 -16.09 -11.62
N VAL A 53 -12.06 -14.76 -11.47
CA VAL A 53 -11.32 -13.85 -12.37
C VAL A 53 -9.83 -14.15 -12.34
N LEU A 54 -9.23 -14.28 -11.15
CA LEU A 54 -7.79 -14.59 -11.03
C LEU A 54 -7.41 -15.92 -11.69
N ALA A 55 -8.30 -16.92 -11.63
CA ALA A 55 -8.06 -18.22 -12.29
C ALA A 55 -8.13 -18.14 -13.82
N THR A 56 -8.88 -17.20 -14.40
CA THR A 56 -9.07 -17.06 -15.85
C THR A 56 -8.20 -16.01 -16.51
N SER A 57 -7.57 -15.10 -15.73
CA SER A 57 -6.78 -13.98 -16.26
C SER A 57 -5.29 -14.30 -16.45
N GLN A 58 -4.88 -15.55 -16.31
CA GLN A 58 -3.47 -15.96 -16.40
C GLN A 58 -2.84 -15.68 -17.76
N GLU A 59 -3.61 -15.82 -18.83
CA GLU A 59 -3.13 -15.60 -20.20
C GLU A 59 -2.83 -14.12 -20.51
N GLU A 60 -3.40 -13.19 -19.75
CA GLU A 60 -3.20 -11.76 -19.93
C GLU A 60 -2.23 -11.15 -18.90
N ALA A 61 -1.84 -11.90 -17.87
CA ALA A 61 -1.03 -11.43 -16.75
C ALA A 61 0.35 -10.88 -17.17
N PHE A 62 0.86 -11.22 -18.35
CA PHE A 62 2.12 -10.70 -18.89
C PHE A 62 1.98 -9.31 -19.54
N ARG A 63 0.78 -8.79 -19.69
CA ARG A 63 0.52 -7.50 -20.33
C ARG A 63 0.48 -6.38 -19.30
N TYR A 64 0.99 -5.22 -19.68
CA TYR A 64 0.78 -4.02 -18.88
C TYR A 64 -0.71 -3.62 -18.86
N PRO A 65 -1.22 -3.16 -17.72
CA PRO A 65 -2.55 -2.57 -17.68
C PRO A 65 -2.61 -1.30 -18.54
N GLN A 66 -3.81 -0.96 -18.98
CA GLN A 66 -4.03 0.30 -19.69
C GLN A 66 -3.70 1.48 -18.76
N GLY A 67 -2.91 2.45 -19.25
CA GLY A 67 -2.53 3.64 -18.48
C GLY A 67 -3.73 4.38 -17.91
N GLY A 68 -3.65 4.78 -16.64
CA GLY A 68 -4.74 5.45 -15.93
C GLY A 68 -5.90 4.55 -15.50
N ASN A 69 -5.89 3.26 -15.80
CA ASN A 69 -6.89 2.26 -15.38
C ASN A 69 -8.36 2.71 -15.62
N PRO A 70 -8.74 3.12 -16.86
CA PRO A 70 -10.04 3.76 -17.10
C PRO A 70 -11.22 2.86 -16.71
N ALA A 71 -11.19 1.57 -17.03
CA ALA A 71 -12.26 0.63 -16.68
C ALA A 71 -12.47 0.51 -15.16
N LEU A 72 -11.38 0.47 -14.39
CA LEU A 72 -11.44 0.45 -12.92
C LEU A 72 -11.97 1.77 -12.37
N ARG A 73 -11.49 2.90 -12.88
CA ARG A 73 -11.96 4.24 -12.47
C ARG A 73 -13.44 4.42 -12.74
N GLU A 74 -13.94 4.01 -13.90
CA GLU A 74 -15.37 4.04 -14.21
C GLU A 74 -16.20 3.13 -13.32
N ALA A 75 -15.72 1.94 -13.00
CA ALA A 75 -16.41 1.02 -12.09
C ALA A 75 -16.51 1.61 -10.68
N LEU A 76 -15.42 2.18 -10.17
CA LEU A 76 -15.38 2.87 -8.88
C LEU A 76 -16.27 4.12 -8.88
N ALA A 77 -16.24 4.91 -9.95
CA ALA A 77 -17.07 6.09 -10.12
C ALA A 77 -18.56 5.76 -9.99
N ARG A 78 -19.01 4.70 -10.66
CA ARG A 78 -20.38 4.20 -10.53
C ARG A 78 -20.70 3.74 -9.11
N ALA A 79 -19.81 2.97 -8.49
CA ALA A 79 -20.02 2.43 -7.15
C ALA A 79 -20.09 3.51 -6.07
N HIS A 80 -19.34 4.59 -6.23
CA HIS A 80 -19.24 5.68 -5.25
C HIS A 80 -20.01 6.93 -5.64
N HIS A 81 -20.73 6.94 -6.77
CA HIS A 81 -21.51 8.07 -7.29
C HIS A 81 -20.69 9.36 -7.43
N VAL A 82 -19.47 9.23 -7.95
CA VAL A 82 -18.56 10.34 -8.24
C VAL A 82 -18.09 10.29 -9.69
N SER A 83 -17.55 11.40 -10.20
CA SER A 83 -16.96 11.45 -11.53
C SER A 83 -15.64 10.66 -11.59
N PRO A 84 -15.33 9.93 -12.69
CA PRO A 84 -14.07 9.20 -12.86
C PRO A 84 -12.82 10.08 -12.71
N GLU A 85 -12.92 11.37 -13.04
CA GLU A 85 -11.82 12.34 -12.89
C GLU A 85 -11.44 12.63 -11.44
N ARG A 86 -12.32 12.28 -10.50
CA ARG A 86 -12.08 12.42 -9.05
C ARG A 86 -11.47 11.18 -8.41
N ILE A 87 -11.11 10.18 -9.22
CA ILE A 87 -10.56 8.92 -8.73
C ILE A 87 -9.12 8.76 -9.18
N VAL A 88 -8.25 8.54 -8.22
CA VAL A 88 -6.86 8.13 -8.43
C VAL A 88 -6.71 6.68 -7.97
N VAL A 89 -6.03 5.88 -8.77
CA VAL A 89 -5.77 4.47 -8.48
C VAL A 89 -4.27 4.28 -8.30
N GLY A 90 -3.90 3.53 -7.28
CA GLY A 90 -2.49 3.20 -6.96
C GLY A 90 -2.35 1.77 -6.44
N ASN A 91 -1.13 1.33 -6.26
CA ASN A 91 -0.78 0.02 -5.70
C ASN A 91 -0.92 0.03 -4.17
N GLY A 92 -2.16 0.08 -3.71
CA GLY A 92 -2.50 0.19 -2.30
C GLY A 92 -2.41 1.62 -1.77
N SER A 93 -2.72 1.77 -0.48
CA SER A 93 -2.70 3.06 0.22
C SER A 93 -1.31 3.69 0.30
N ASP A 94 -0.27 2.88 0.29
CA ASP A 94 1.11 3.34 0.45
C ASP A 94 1.54 4.23 -0.72
N GLU A 95 1.25 3.82 -1.96
CA GLU A 95 1.50 4.64 -3.15
C GLU A 95 0.63 5.90 -3.15
N ILE A 96 -0.63 5.82 -2.72
CA ILE A 96 -1.50 6.98 -2.62
C ILE A 96 -0.97 7.99 -1.59
N ILE A 97 -0.48 7.54 -0.44
CA ILE A 97 0.13 8.39 0.59
C ILE A 97 1.37 9.10 0.02
N ASP A 98 2.26 8.36 -0.63
CA ASP A 98 3.46 8.92 -1.27
C ASP A 98 3.09 9.98 -2.32
N MET A 99 2.17 9.67 -3.22
CA MET A 99 1.69 10.61 -4.24
C MET A 99 1.10 11.89 -3.62
N LEU A 100 0.25 11.76 -2.60
CA LEU A 100 -0.36 12.93 -1.95
C LEU A 100 0.69 13.82 -1.30
N ILE A 101 1.65 13.25 -0.58
CA ILE A 101 2.71 14.03 0.07
C ILE A 101 3.55 14.74 -1.00
N ARG A 102 3.99 14.05 -2.05
CA ARG A 102 4.80 14.64 -3.13
C ARG A 102 4.07 15.72 -3.91
N MET A 103 2.76 15.59 -4.10
CA MET A 103 1.97 16.59 -4.83
C MET A 103 1.65 17.83 -4.00
N LEU A 104 1.42 17.67 -2.70
CA LEU A 104 0.85 18.71 -1.86
C LEU A 104 1.86 19.35 -0.89
N ALA A 105 2.91 18.64 -0.49
CA ALA A 105 3.88 19.10 0.48
C ALA A 105 5.19 19.53 -0.18
N VAL A 106 5.46 20.84 -0.15
CA VAL A 106 6.73 21.40 -0.62
C VAL A 106 7.75 21.34 0.54
N PRO A 107 8.90 20.66 0.36
CA PRO A 107 9.93 20.59 1.39
C PRO A 107 10.37 21.98 1.90
N GLY A 108 10.53 22.12 3.20
CA GLY A 108 10.91 23.37 3.83
C GLY A 108 9.81 24.44 3.90
N ARG A 109 8.66 24.22 3.27
CA ARG A 109 7.54 25.17 3.24
C ARG A 109 6.27 24.63 3.91
N HIS A 110 6.00 23.34 3.74
CA HIS A 110 4.80 22.71 4.28
C HIS A 110 5.15 21.66 5.33
N SER A 111 4.21 21.37 6.21
CA SER A 111 4.32 20.34 7.23
C SER A 111 3.22 19.31 7.04
N VAL A 112 3.56 18.05 7.31
CA VAL A 112 2.61 16.95 7.41
C VAL A 112 2.32 16.71 8.88
N VAL A 113 1.03 16.71 9.26
CA VAL A 113 0.60 16.47 10.64
C VAL A 113 -0.13 15.14 10.70
N CYS A 114 0.23 14.28 11.61
CA CYS A 114 -0.44 13.01 11.88
C CYS A 114 -0.62 12.80 13.39
N PHE A 115 -1.62 12.01 13.77
CA PHE A 115 -1.80 11.59 15.17
C PHE A 115 -0.82 10.47 15.52
N GLU A 116 -0.51 10.32 16.80
CA GLU A 116 0.30 9.24 17.30
C GLU A 116 -0.47 8.47 18.40
N PRO A 117 -0.56 7.12 18.31
CA PRO A 117 0.03 6.24 17.28
C PRO A 117 -0.70 6.31 15.94
N CYS A 118 0.05 6.13 14.85
CA CYS A 118 -0.50 6.10 13.48
C CYS A 118 0.22 5.05 12.62
N PHE A 119 -0.23 4.92 11.38
CA PHE A 119 0.48 4.10 10.40
C PHE A 119 1.85 4.72 10.12
N SER A 120 2.90 3.96 10.37
CA SER A 120 4.28 4.43 10.37
C SER A 120 4.77 5.00 9.03
N LEU A 121 4.09 4.68 7.92
CA LEU A 121 4.43 5.25 6.61
C LEU A 121 4.14 6.74 6.49
N TYR A 122 3.19 7.31 7.24
CA TYR A 122 2.95 8.75 7.19
C TYR A 122 4.20 9.56 7.57
N PRO A 123 4.82 9.37 8.74
CA PRO A 123 6.04 10.08 9.08
C PRO A 123 7.25 9.66 8.23
N ILE A 124 7.32 8.43 7.76
CA ILE A 124 8.39 7.97 6.86
C ILE A 124 8.33 8.72 5.54
N GLN A 125 7.20 8.70 4.85
CA GLN A 125 7.00 9.37 3.56
C GLN A 125 7.13 10.89 3.67
N ALA A 126 6.74 11.48 4.79
CA ALA A 126 6.90 12.91 5.02
C ALA A 126 8.37 13.35 5.17
N ARG A 127 9.29 12.44 5.45
CA ARG A 127 10.74 12.71 5.55
C ARG A 127 11.51 12.42 4.26
N ILE A 128 10.94 11.64 3.36
CA ILE A 128 11.51 11.33 2.04
C ILE A 128 11.32 12.49 1.06
#